data_0a7765d7c0c2962428495960bf770e9b
#
_entry.id   0a7765d7c0c2962428495960bf770e9b
#
_cell.length_a   1.000
_cell.length_b   1.000
_cell.length_c   1.000
_cell.angle_alpha   90.00
_cell.angle_beta   90.00
_cell.angle_gamma   90.00
#
_symmetry.space_group_name_H-M   'P 1'
#
loop_
_entity.id
_entity.type
_entity.pdbx_description
1 polymer ?
#
loop_
_entity_poly.entity_id
_entity_poly.type
_entity_poly.pdbx_seq_one_letter_code
_entity_poly.pdbx_strand_id
1 'polypeptide(L)'
;PTRRSSDLPILSGIAPTTHYNFFNKEVKELSNTKDFDEALAMSIELGKPILIDFSGYGCVNCREMEEKVWIRKDIQELMGQYIIVSLYVDDRTLLPEEEQYNSDVTGKLKRIKTIGNKWTDFEIRHFQKASQPYYIIVDKDMNVLTTPIGYSDAATFKKFLQCGLEEFSK
;
A
#
# COMPACT_ATOMS: atom_id res chain seq x y z
N PRO A 1 22.20 -7.41 -31.85
CA PRO A 1 21.91 -7.00 -30.50
C PRO A 1 20.50 -6.44 -30.46
N THR A 2 19.55 -7.27 -30.02
CA THR A 2 18.14 -6.92 -29.86
C THR A 2 18.00 -6.06 -28.62
N ARG A 3 17.62 -4.78 -28.78
CA ARG A 3 17.24 -3.92 -27.66
C ARG A 3 16.04 -4.52 -26.95
N ARG A 4 16.16 -4.80 -25.67
CA ARG A 4 15.05 -5.22 -24.84
C ARG A 4 14.04 -4.08 -24.73
N SER A 5 12.75 -4.40 -24.88
CA SER A 5 11.63 -3.47 -24.79
C SER A 5 11.42 -2.87 -23.39
N SER A 6 12.26 -3.22 -22.43
CA SER A 6 12.23 -2.76 -21.04
C SER A 6 12.85 -1.37 -20.81
N ASP A 7 13.45 -0.75 -21.84
CA ASP A 7 14.21 0.50 -21.66
C ASP A 7 13.41 1.77 -22.00
N LEU A 8 12.09 1.66 -22.23
CA LEU A 8 11.25 2.82 -22.54
C LEU A 8 10.42 3.20 -21.30
N PRO A 9 10.70 4.35 -20.67
CA PRO A 9 9.98 4.81 -19.48
C PRO A 9 8.47 5.04 -19.70
N ILE A 10 8.02 5.11 -20.95
CA ILE A 10 6.60 5.29 -21.33
C ILE A 10 5.79 4.01 -21.13
N LEU A 11 6.41 2.84 -21.01
CA LEU A 11 5.71 1.55 -20.86
C LEU A 11 5.59 1.07 -19.41
N SER A 12 6.18 1.77 -18.45
CA SER A 12 6.13 1.37 -17.03
C SER A 12 4.71 1.33 -16.45
N GLY A 13 3.80 2.16 -16.97
CA GLY A 13 2.40 2.14 -16.57
C GLY A 13 1.52 1.10 -17.27
N ILE A 14 2.05 0.41 -18.30
CA ILE A 14 1.30 -0.57 -19.11
C ILE A 14 1.87 -1.98 -18.94
N ALA A 15 3.17 -2.09 -18.62
CA ALA A 15 3.80 -3.38 -18.37
C ALA A 15 3.32 -3.97 -17.02
N PRO A 16 3.08 -5.28 -16.95
CA PRO A 16 2.85 -5.93 -15.67
C PRO A 16 4.04 -5.66 -14.76
N THR A 17 3.75 -5.33 -13.52
CA THR A 17 4.76 -4.99 -12.52
C THR A 17 5.76 -6.12 -12.31
N THR A 18 6.98 -5.76 -11.95
CA THR A 18 8.06 -6.71 -11.62
C THR A 18 7.69 -7.68 -10.50
N HIS A 19 6.63 -7.42 -9.73
CA HIS A 19 6.06 -8.36 -8.77
C HIS A 19 5.55 -9.66 -9.40
N TYR A 20 5.21 -9.66 -10.70
CA TYR A 20 4.88 -10.87 -11.47
C TYR A 20 6.09 -11.54 -12.11
N ASN A 21 7.29 -10.99 -11.92
CA ASN A 21 8.48 -11.57 -12.50
C ASN A 21 8.99 -12.70 -11.58
N PHE A 22 8.93 -13.95 -12.06
CA PHE A 22 9.44 -15.15 -11.41
C PHE A 22 10.92 -15.07 -10.96
N PHE A 23 11.63 -14.04 -11.35
CA PHE A 23 13.04 -13.82 -11.08
C PHE A 23 13.34 -12.89 -9.91
N ASN A 24 12.35 -12.17 -9.35
CA ASN A 24 12.55 -11.29 -8.19
C ASN A 24 12.21 -12.04 -6.89
N LYS A 25 13.08 -12.99 -6.52
CA LYS A 25 12.99 -13.74 -5.28
C LYS A 25 13.18 -12.89 -4.02
N GLU A 26 13.80 -11.71 -4.15
CA GLU A 26 14.19 -10.86 -3.01
C GLU A 26 13.05 -9.99 -2.44
N VAL A 27 12.00 -9.71 -3.21
CA VAL A 27 10.84 -8.93 -2.72
C VAL A 27 9.80 -9.83 -2.01
N LYS A 28 9.97 -11.14 -2.07
CA LYS A 28 9.00 -12.13 -1.54
C LYS A 28 9.05 -12.31 -0.02
N GLU A 29 10.01 -11.72 0.67
CA GLU A 29 10.16 -11.84 2.14
C GLU A 29 9.52 -10.67 2.92
N LEU A 30 9.03 -9.63 2.24
CA LEU A 30 8.23 -8.62 2.91
C LEU A 30 6.85 -9.21 3.19
N SER A 31 6.40 -9.17 4.45
CA SER A 31 5.06 -9.57 4.88
C SER A 31 4.03 -8.65 4.22
N ASN A 32 3.64 -8.96 2.99
CA ASN A 32 2.72 -8.14 2.20
C ASN A 32 1.41 -8.90 2.00
N THR A 33 0.34 -8.34 2.53
CA THR A 33 -1.03 -8.81 2.31
C THR A 33 -1.86 -7.77 1.57
N LYS A 34 -3.01 -8.17 1.05
CA LYS A 34 -4.01 -7.30 0.42
C LYS A 34 -5.29 -7.19 1.25
N ASP A 35 -5.28 -7.81 2.43
CA ASP A 35 -6.39 -7.81 3.36
C ASP A 35 -5.96 -7.14 4.68
N PHE A 36 -6.74 -6.13 5.09
CA PHE A 36 -6.41 -5.36 6.29
C PHE A 36 -6.62 -6.17 7.58
N ASP A 37 -7.63 -7.01 7.63
CA ASP A 37 -7.91 -7.83 8.82
C ASP A 37 -6.80 -8.86 9.04
N GLU A 38 -6.27 -9.43 7.93
CA GLU A 38 -5.09 -10.29 7.97
C GLU A 38 -3.85 -9.52 8.47
N ALA A 39 -3.60 -8.30 7.96
CA ALA A 39 -2.50 -7.47 8.41
C ALA A 39 -2.59 -7.13 9.90
N LEU A 40 -3.79 -6.86 10.38
CA LEU A 40 -4.05 -6.58 11.79
C LEU A 40 -3.76 -7.80 12.67
N ALA A 41 -4.20 -8.97 12.26
CA ALA A 41 -3.91 -10.23 12.98
C ALA A 41 -2.39 -10.49 13.06
N MET A 42 -1.66 -10.30 11.93
CA MET A 42 -0.20 -10.43 11.89
C MET A 42 0.50 -9.39 12.77
N SER A 43 0.00 -8.15 12.80
CA SER A 43 0.54 -7.08 13.67
C SER A 43 0.45 -7.44 15.15
N ILE A 44 -0.68 -8.00 15.57
CA ILE A 44 -0.91 -8.47 16.95
C ILE A 44 0.02 -9.64 17.29
N GLU A 45 0.13 -10.62 16.37
CA GLU A 45 0.95 -11.83 16.58
C GLU A 45 2.44 -11.52 16.64
N LEU A 46 2.93 -10.67 15.71
CA LEU A 46 4.36 -10.40 15.53
C LEU A 46 4.84 -9.16 16.29
N GLY A 47 3.95 -8.38 16.89
CA GLY A 47 4.28 -7.15 17.61
C GLY A 47 4.94 -6.11 16.70
N LYS A 48 4.47 -5.96 15.45
CA LYS A 48 5.00 -5.02 14.47
C LYS A 48 3.96 -3.98 14.07
N PRO A 49 4.37 -2.74 13.75
CA PRO A 49 3.45 -1.74 13.20
C PRO A 49 3.03 -2.10 11.77
N ILE A 50 1.91 -1.56 11.34
CA ILE A 50 1.36 -1.78 10.00
C ILE A 50 1.71 -0.59 9.11
N LEU A 51 2.29 -0.85 7.94
CA LEU A 51 2.43 0.09 6.84
C LEU A 51 1.29 -0.14 5.86
N ILE A 52 0.32 0.76 5.86
CA ILE A 52 -0.79 0.75 4.89
C ILE A 52 -0.32 1.48 3.63
N ASP A 53 -0.44 0.82 2.48
CA ASP A 53 -0.21 1.37 1.15
C ASP A 53 -1.52 1.39 0.37
N PHE A 54 -2.15 2.55 0.25
CA PHE A 54 -3.25 2.73 -0.70
C PHE A 54 -2.69 2.85 -2.10
N SER A 55 -2.89 1.81 -2.89
CA SER A 55 -2.32 1.62 -4.21
C SER A 55 -3.40 1.44 -5.27
N GLY A 56 -3.00 1.25 -6.52
CA GLY A 56 -3.90 0.92 -7.62
C GLY A 56 -3.18 0.21 -8.77
N TYR A 57 -3.88 -0.67 -9.46
CA TYR A 57 -3.35 -1.38 -10.63
C TYR A 57 -2.99 -0.40 -11.77
N GLY A 58 -3.77 0.67 -11.93
CA GLY A 58 -3.54 1.74 -12.89
C GLY A 58 -2.71 2.92 -12.37
N CYS A 59 -2.15 2.83 -11.17
CA CYS A 59 -1.46 3.94 -10.53
C CYS A 59 0.01 4.04 -10.95
N VAL A 60 0.33 4.96 -11.87
CA VAL A 60 1.71 5.18 -12.35
C VAL A 60 2.67 5.57 -11.22
N ASN A 61 2.26 6.50 -10.37
CA ASN A 61 3.09 6.96 -9.24
C ASN A 61 3.37 5.82 -8.23
N CYS A 62 2.42 4.88 -8.04
CA CYS A 62 2.63 3.71 -7.19
C CYS A 62 3.74 2.82 -7.78
N ARG A 63 3.72 2.59 -9.12
CA ARG A 63 4.78 1.83 -9.81
C ARG A 63 6.12 2.52 -9.69
N GLU A 64 6.16 3.84 -9.82
CA GLU A 64 7.41 4.60 -9.64
C GLU A 64 7.98 4.47 -8.22
N MET A 65 7.14 4.49 -7.19
CA MET A 65 7.58 4.24 -5.82
C MET A 65 8.17 2.84 -5.66
N GLU A 66 7.48 1.81 -6.17
CA GLU A 66 7.95 0.43 -6.14
C GLU A 66 9.28 0.26 -6.87
N GLU A 67 9.41 0.83 -8.08
CA GLU A 67 10.58 0.66 -8.94
C GLU A 67 11.79 1.52 -8.55
N LYS A 68 11.60 2.67 -7.91
CA LYS A 68 12.67 3.62 -7.63
C LYS A 68 13.01 3.76 -6.15
N VAL A 69 12.02 3.56 -5.27
CA VAL A 69 12.15 3.76 -3.82
C VAL A 69 12.22 2.43 -3.09
N TRP A 70 11.21 1.58 -3.26
CA TRP A 70 11.09 0.32 -2.50
C TRP A 70 12.19 -0.70 -2.79
N ILE A 71 12.79 -0.67 -4.00
CA ILE A 71 13.90 -1.58 -4.36
C ILE A 71 15.22 -1.26 -3.64
N ARG A 72 15.34 -0.12 -2.97
CA ARG A 72 16.56 0.26 -2.26
C ARG A 72 16.74 -0.59 -1.02
N LYS A 73 17.93 -1.15 -0.82
CA LYS A 73 18.24 -2.02 0.34
C LYS A 73 17.94 -1.37 1.68
N ASP A 74 18.33 -0.10 1.84
CA ASP A 74 18.10 0.65 3.07
C ASP A 74 16.61 0.90 3.38
N ILE A 75 15.77 0.97 2.35
CA ILE A 75 14.31 1.04 2.48
C ILE A 75 13.73 -0.33 2.79
N GLN A 76 14.17 -1.39 2.10
CA GLN A 76 13.70 -2.77 2.33
C GLN A 76 14.00 -3.25 3.74
N GLU A 77 15.18 -2.93 4.28
CA GLU A 77 15.54 -3.24 5.67
C GLU A 77 14.59 -2.59 6.69
N LEU A 78 14.16 -1.35 6.44
CA LEU A 78 13.16 -0.67 7.28
C LEU A 78 11.78 -1.26 7.07
N MET A 79 11.35 -1.48 5.82
CA MET A 79 10.05 -2.07 5.48
C MET A 79 9.88 -3.47 6.08
N GLY A 80 10.95 -4.25 6.21
CA GLY A 80 10.93 -5.57 6.86
C GLY A 80 10.58 -5.55 8.34
N GLN A 81 10.57 -4.38 8.98
CA GLN A 81 10.15 -4.19 10.37
C GLN A 81 8.64 -3.91 10.50
N TYR A 82 7.93 -3.80 9.38
CA TYR A 82 6.48 -3.56 9.29
C TYR A 82 5.74 -4.80 8.79
N ILE A 83 4.46 -4.86 9.10
CA ILE A 83 3.48 -5.61 8.32
C ILE A 83 3.01 -4.69 7.22
N ILE A 84 3.20 -5.07 5.97
CA ILE A 84 2.81 -4.25 4.82
C ILE A 84 1.47 -4.74 4.31
N VAL A 85 0.52 -3.83 4.13
CA VAL A 85 -0.76 -4.12 3.49
C VAL A 85 -0.99 -3.18 2.31
N SER A 86 -1.09 -3.73 1.10
CA SER A 86 -1.37 -2.95 -0.11
C SER A 86 -2.84 -3.06 -0.48
N LEU A 87 -3.58 -1.97 -0.28
CA LEU A 87 -5.02 -1.86 -0.50
C LEU A 87 -5.29 -1.20 -1.86
N TYR A 88 -5.72 -2.01 -2.84
CA TYR A 88 -5.92 -1.55 -4.21
C TYR A 88 -7.29 -0.88 -4.37
N VAL A 89 -7.31 0.46 -4.42
CA VAL A 89 -8.55 1.26 -4.48
C VAL A 89 -9.25 1.23 -5.84
N ASP A 90 -8.61 0.72 -6.88
CA ASP A 90 -9.16 0.54 -8.23
C ASP A 90 -9.49 -0.92 -8.56
N ASP A 91 -9.43 -1.83 -7.58
CA ASP A 91 -9.78 -3.24 -7.76
C ASP A 91 -11.27 -3.39 -8.09
N ARG A 92 -11.57 -3.98 -9.25
CA ARG A 92 -12.93 -4.17 -9.77
C ARG A 92 -13.55 -5.49 -9.36
N THR A 93 -12.85 -6.34 -8.61
CA THR A 93 -13.37 -7.60 -8.11
C THR A 93 -14.60 -7.33 -7.24
N LEU A 94 -15.70 -8.03 -7.53
CA LEU A 94 -16.94 -7.88 -6.77
C LEU A 94 -16.76 -8.49 -5.37
N LEU A 95 -17.26 -7.78 -4.38
CA LEU A 95 -17.47 -8.34 -3.04
C LEU A 95 -18.62 -9.36 -3.08
N PRO A 96 -18.60 -10.41 -2.25
CA PRO A 96 -19.76 -11.24 -1.98
C PRO A 96 -20.97 -10.38 -1.63
N GLU A 97 -22.18 -10.80 -1.98
CA GLU A 97 -23.40 -9.98 -1.76
C GLU A 97 -23.60 -9.59 -0.29
N GLU A 98 -23.27 -10.51 0.61
CA GLU A 98 -23.33 -10.33 2.07
C GLU A 98 -22.32 -9.30 2.61
N GLU A 99 -21.22 -9.06 1.90
CA GLU A 99 -20.21 -8.05 2.26
C GLU A 99 -20.48 -6.68 1.62
N GLN A 100 -21.46 -6.58 0.71
CA GLN A 100 -21.82 -5.33 0.08
C GLN A 100 -22.66 -4.47 1.01
N TYR A 101 -22.30 -3.20 1.16
CA TYR A 101 -23.00 -2.26 2.05
C TYR A 101 -23.21 -0.89 1.40
N ASN A 102 -24.02 -0.06 2.04
CA ASN A 102 -24.21 1.33 1.65
C ASN A 102 -23.32 2.23 2.50
N SER A 103 -22.67 3.19 1.88
CA SER A 103 -21.87 4.20 2.56
C SER A 103 -22.24 5.60 2.10
N ASP A 104 -22.19 6.55 3.02
CA ASP A 104 -22.42 7.99 2.80
C ASP A 104 -21.16 8.83 3.09
N VAL A 105 -20.02 8.19 3.25
CA VAL A 105 -18.75 8.84 3.65
C VAL A 105 -18.37 10.03 2.75
N THR A 106 -18.82 10.06 1.51
CA THR A 106 -18.60 11.16 0.56
C THR A 106 -19.73 12.20 0.56
N GLY A 107 -20.66 12.13 1.52
CA GLY A 107 -21.86 12.97 1.57
C GLY A 107 -22.97 12.56 0.60
N LYS A 108 -22.81 11.47 -0.14
CA LYS A 108 -23.81 10.86 -1.01
C LYS A 108 -23.87 9.36 -0.77
N LEU A 109 -25.08 8.83 -0.62
CA LEU A 109 -25.28 7.39 -0.44
C LEU A 109 -24.79 6.63 -1.69
N LYS A 110 -23.83 5.74 -1.50
CA LYS A 110 -23.24 4.92 -2.55
C LYS A 110 -23.22 3.45 -2.10
N ARG A 111 -23.63 2.54 -2.98
CA ARG A 111 -23.46 1.10 -2.76
C ARG A 111 -22.01 0.70 -3.01
N ILE A 112 -21.38 0.14 -1.99
CA ILE A 112 -20.04 -0.45 -2.05
C ILE A 112 -20.17 -1.88 -2.53
N LYS A 113 -19.62 -2.17 -3.73
CA LYS A 113 -19.80 -3.46 -4.42
C LYS A 113 -18.48 -4.14 -4.78
N THR A 114 -17.38 -3.40 -4.81
CA THR A 114 -16.07 -3.94 -5.23
C THR A 114 -15.05 -3.78 -4.12
N ILE A 115 -14.00 -4.58 -4.19
CA ILE A 115 -12.84 -4.49 -3.28
C ILE A 115 -12.26 -3.07 -3.29
N GLY A 116 -12.07 -2.48 -4.46
CA GLY A 116 -11.56 -1.11 -4.56
C GLY A 116 -12.51 -0.07 -3.96
N ASN A 117 -13.83 -0.26 -4.07
CA ASN A 117 -14.78 0.61 -3.37
C ASN A 117 -14.68 0.48 -1.85
N LYS A 118 -14.50 -0.75 -1.32
CA LYS A 118 -14.29 -1.02 0.11
C LYS A 118 -13.06 -0.27 0.62
N TRP A 119 -11.94 -0.37 -0.08
CA TRP A 119 -10.71 0.29 0.33
C TRP A 119 -10.73 1.80 0.17
N THR A 120 -11.40 2.34 -0.85
CA THR A 120 -11.64 3.78 -0.97
C THR A 120 -12.53 4.30 0.17
N ASP A 121 -13.60 3.58 0.51
CA ASP A 121 -14.47 3.93 1.63
C ASP A 121 -13.71 3.90 2.96
N PHE A 122 -12.88 2.88 3.17
CA PHE A 122 -12.01 2.74 4.33
C PHE A 122 -11.01 3.91 4.43
N GLU A 123 -10.34 4.28 3.33
CA GLU A 123 -9.40 5.39 3.28
C GLU A 123 -10.06 6.71 3.68
N ILE A 124 -11.23 7.02 3.09
CA ILE A 124 -11.94 8.27 3.39
C ILE A 124 -12.46 8.27 4.83
N ARG A 125 -13.01 7.16 5.31
CA ARG A 125 -13.62 7.04 6.64
C ARG A 125 -12.59 7.21 7.76
N HIS A 126 -11.43 6.59 7.63
CA HIS A 126 -10.40 6.59 8.68
C HIS A 126 -9.41 7.74 8.56
N PHE A 127 -9.09 8.16 7.33
CA PHE A 127 -8.02 9.13 7.10
C PHE A 127 -8.47 10.40 6.37
N GLN A 128 -9.77 10.53 6.05
CA GLN A 128 -10.36 11.70 5.39
C GLN A 128 -9.65 12.08 4.08
N LYS A 129 -9.13 11.07 3.38
CA LYS A 129 -8.36 11.21 2.15
C LYS A 129 -8.84 10.19 1.12
N ALA A 130 -8.65 10.50 -0.16
CA ALA A 130 -8.77 9.59 -1.28
C ALA A 130 -7.64 9.91 -2.25
N SER A 131 -6.50 9.25 -2.11
CA SER A 131 -5.33 9.47 -2.97
C SER A 131 -4.45 8.24 -3.06
N GLN A 132 -3.72 8.11 -4.18
CA GLN A 132 -2.79 7.01 -4.40
C GLN A 132 -1.54 7.49 -5.18
N PRO A 133 -0.32 7.08 -4.78
CA PRO A 133 -0.04 6.32 -3.57
C PRO A 133 -0.30 7.13 -2.31
N TYR A 134 -0.72 6.48 -1.24
CA TYR A 134 -0.85 7.11 0.07
C TYR A 134 -0.43 6.12 1.16
N TYR A 135 0.55 6.51 1.97
CA TYR A 135 1.20 5.67 2.96
C TYR A 135 0.88 6.14 4.36
N ILE A 136 0.45 5.21 5.19
CA ILE A 136 0.08 5.46 6.59
C ILE A 136 0.71 4.38 7.46
N ILE A 137 1.28 4.78 8.59
CA ILE A 137 1.78 3.85 9.59
C ILE A 137 0.84 3.89 10.79
N VAL A 138 0.34 2.72 11.18
CA VAL A 138 -0.54 2.57 12.34
C VAL A 138 -0.06 1.45 13.27
N ASP A 139 -0.50 1.52 14.52
CA ASP A 139 -0.38 0.40 15.46
C ASP A 139 -1.59 -0.56 15.35
N LYS A 140 -1.61 -1.61 16.19
CA LYS A 140 -2.70 -2.60 16.27
C LYS A 140 -4.06 -2.01 16.66
N ASP A 141 -4.09 -0.83 17.26
CA ASP A 141 -5.30 -0.13 17.70
C ASP A 141 -5.72 0.98 16.73
N MET A 142 -5.11 1.02 15.52
CA MET A 142 -5.34 2.02 14.46
C MET A 142 -4.89 3.44 14.81
N ASN A 143 -4.05 3.62 15.81
CA ASN A 143 -3.44 4.93 16.07
C ASN A 143 -2.41 5.24 14.99
N VAL A 144 -2.51 6.42 14.37
CA VAL A 144 -1.57 6.88 13.35
C VAL A 144 -0.27 7.33 14.02
N LEU A 145 0.84 6.67 13.70
CA LEU A 145 2.13 6.86 14.36
C LEU A 145 2.96 8.02 13.80
N THR A 146 2.69 8.40 12.55
CA THR A 146 3.41 9.54 11.92
C THR A 146 2.53 10.19 10.85
N THR A 147 2.88 11.44 10.47
CA THR A 147 2.15 12.13 9.41
C THR A 147 2.17 11.32 8.11
N PRO A 148 1.00 10.95 7.57
CA PRO A 148 0.91 10.19 6.33
C PRO A 148 1.53 10.93 5.15
N ILE A 149 2.09 10.19 4.19
CA ILE A 149 2.72 10.75 2.99
C ILE A 149 2.16 10.12 1.71
N GLY A 150 2.29 10.85 0.60
CA GLY A 150 2.00 10.35 -0.74
C GLY A 150 3.27 10.00 -1.51
N TYR A 151 3.22 10.21 -2.83
CA TYR A 151 4.40 10.09 -3.69
C TYR A 151 5.54 10.96 -3.16
N SER A 152 6.73 10.36 -3.00
CA SER A 152 7.88 11.02 -2.38
C SER A 152 9.20 10.45 -2.88
N ASP A 153 10.29 11.17 -2.63
CA ASP A 153 11.63 10.64 -2.86
C ASP A 153 12.05 9.62 -1.78
N ALA A 154 13.14 8.91 -2.04
CA ALA A 154 13.64 7.89 -1.15
C ALA A 154 14.08 8.41 0.23
N ALA A 155 14.58 9.64 0.31
CA ALA A 155 15.01 10.23 1.57
C ALA A 155 13.82 10.55 2.48
N THR A 156 12.76 11.13 1.89
CA THR A 156 11.50 11.43 2.57
C THR A 156 10.81 10.13 3.02
N PHE A 157 10.73 9.13 2.15
CA PHE A 157 10.13 7.84 2.48
C PHE A 157 10.90 7.11 3.60
N LYS A 158 12.23 7.13 3.53
CA LYS A 158 13.09 6.57 4.58
C LYS A 158 12.83 7.21 5.94
N LYS A 159 12.79 8.55 5.98
CA LYS A 159 12.51 9.29 7.20
C LYS A 159 11.12 8.96 7.76
N PHE A 160 10.12 8.85 6.89
CA PHE A 160 8.76 8.45 7.27
C PHE A 160 8.75 7.08 7.97
N LEU A 161 9.44 6.08 7.40
CA LEU A 161 9.56 4.76 8.02
C LEU A 161 10.29 4.81 9.36
N GLN A 162 11.40 5.56 9.45
CA GLN A 162 12.15 5.71 10.70
C GLN A 162 11.31 6.35 11.82
N CYS A 163 10.61 7.44 11.50
CA CYS A 163 9.73 8.10 12.48
C CYS A 163 8.61 7.19 12.97
N GLY A 164 8.04 6.35 12.08
CA GLY A 164 7.01 5.38 12.46
C GLY A 164 7.52 4.33 13.44
N LEU A 165 8.75 3.80 13.24
CA LEU A 165 9.38 2.85 14.17
C LEU A 165 9.73 3.49 15.51
N GLU A 166 10.25 4.72 15.49
CA GLU A 166 10.57 5.49 16.70
C GLU A 166 9.31 5.71 17.55
N GLU A 167 8.18 6.08 16.92
CA GLU A 167 6.93 6.29 17.64
C GLU A 167 6.34 4.99 18.19
N PHE A 168 6.40 3.91 17.41
CA PHE A 168 5.95 2.58 17.83
C PHE A 168 6.71 2.02 19.04
N SER A 169 7.97 2.45 19.22
CA SER A 169 8.84 1.96 20.30
C SER A 169 8.65 2.71 21.64
N LYS A 170 7.79 3.72 21.69
CA LYS A 170 7.50 4.51 22.92
C LYS A 170 6.43 3.85 23.77
#